data_da39f0136d3e2c888117dddace3443ff
#
_entry.id   da39f0136d3e2c888117dddace3443ff
#
_cell.length_a   1.000
_cell.length_b   1.000
_cell.length_c   1.000
_cell.angle_alpha   90.00
_cell.angle_beta   90.00
_cell.angle_gamma   90.00
#
_symmetry.space_group_name_H-M   'P 1'
#
loop_
_entity.id
_entity.type
_entity.pdbx_description
1 polymer ?
#
loop_
_entity_poly.entity_id
_entity_poly.type
_entity_poly.pdbx_seq_one_letter_code
_entity_poly.pdbx_strand_id
1 'polypeptide(L)'
;NQGKMVDASFTVAPRQRNTREENQQIKDGRGDELWNDKPNKKKHKDIDARWTKKNKETFYGYKNHAKVDTKSKIIDTYKVTDASVHDSQPLDDLLTVNDYGQDFYADSAYTGEEQEKVIEKRGLKNLVNEKGYRNKPLTEEQKQNNKVKSKTRARVEHVFGFMEQSMHGLSLRSIG
;
A
#
# COMPACT_ATOMS: atom_id res chain seq x y z
N ASN A 1 1.43 16.10 -20.11
CA ASN A 1 0.69 16.06 -18.87
C ASN A 1 1.58 15.46 -17.79
N GLN A 2 1.73 16.15 -16.70
CA GLN A 2 2.34 15.64 -15.48
C GLN A 2 1.22 14.94 -14.71
N GLY A 3 1.50 13.73 -14.19
CA GLY A 3 0.53 12.98 -13.43
C GLY A 3 1.20 12.17 -12.34
N LYS A 4 0.42 11.78 -11.35
CA LYS A 4 0.83 10.95 -10.23
C LYS A 4 0.13 9.59 -10.28
N MET A 5 0.84 8.56 -9.94
CA MET A 5 0.28 7.23 -9.76
C MET A 5 0.62 6.71 -8.36
N VAL A 6 -0.36 6.07 -7.72
CA VAL A 6 -0.21 5.51 -6.37
C VAL A 6 -0.53 4.03 -6.42
N ASP A 7 0.29 3.26 -5.74
CA ASP A 7 0.07 1.83 -5.53
C ASP A 7 0.80 1.36 -4.26
N ALA A 8 0.54 0.11 -3.84
CA ALA A 8 1.14 -0.49 -2.66
C ALA A 8 1.76 -1.86 -2.97
N SER A 9 2.93 -2.11 -2.43
CA SER A 9 3.62 -3.40 -2.50
C SER A 9 3.91 -3.94 -1.11
N PHE A 10 3.90 -5.27 -0.95
CA PHE A 10 4.25 -5.91 0.31
C PHE A 10 5.77 -5.92 0.52
N THR A 11 6.17 -5.64 1.76
CA THR A 11 7.51 -5.91 2.27
C THR A 11 7.41 -7.05 3.28
N VAL A 12 7.92 -8.21 2.88
CA VAL A 12 7.80 -9.44 3.67
C VAL A 12 8.84 -9.45 4.79
N ALA A 13 8.39 -9.69 6.02
CA ALA A 13 9.25 -9.86 7.20
C ALA A 13 9.42 -11.35 7.56
N PRO A 14 10.50 -11.71 8.26
CA PRO A 14 10.67 -13.05 8.78
C PRO A 14 9.50 -13.47 9.68
N ARG A 15 8.89 -14.61 9.37
CA ARG A 15 7.73 -15.11 10.11
C ARG A 15 8.12 -15.45 11.55
N GLN A 16 7.29 -15.05 12.50
CA GLN A 16 7.51 -15.27 13.92
C GLN A 16 6.50 -16.27 14.49
N ARG A 17 6.95 -17.06 15.46
CA ARG A 17 6.11 -17.95 16.24
C ARG A 17 5.71 -17.24 17.53
N ASN A 18 4.47 -16.79 17.61
CA ASN A 18 3.86 -16.20 18.80
C ASN A 18 2.68 -17.05 19.23
N THR A 19 2.33 -17.02 20.52
CA THR A 19 1.08 -17.62 21.00
C THR A 19 -0.13 -16.80 20.56
N ARG A 20 -1.32 -17.31 20.77
CA ARG A 20 -2.56 -16.56 20.45
C ARG A 20 -2.69 -15.29 21.32
N GLU A 21 -2.33 -15.42 22.59
CA GLU A 21 -2.37 -14.34 23.57
C GLU A 21 -1.34 -13.26 23.22
N GLU A 22 -0.10 -13.63 22.87
CA GLU A 22 0.92 -12.72 22.39
C GLU A 22 0.45 -11.97 21.12
N ASN A 23 -0.13 -12.68 20.15
CA ASN A 23 -0.65 -12.06 18.95
C ASN A 23 -1.85 -11.12 19.24
N GLN A 24 -2.69 -11.45 20.22
CA GLN A 24 -3.80 -10.58 20.61
C GLN A 24 -3.28 -9.29 21.25
N GLN A 25 -2.32 -9.37 22.18
CA GLN A 25 -1.71 -8.20 22.79
C GLN A 25 -1.03 -7.29 21.76
N ILE A 26 -0.34 -7.87 20.76
CA ILE A 26 0.24 -7.13 19.65
C ILE A 26 -0.84 -6.38 18.85
N LYS A 27 -1.98 -7.03 18.54
CA LYS A 27 -3.09 -6.39 17.84
C LYS A 27 -3.73 -5.25 18.64
N ASP A 28 -3.78 -5.40 19.96
CA ASP A 28 -4.33 -4.41 20.90
C ASP A 28 -3.37 -3.23 21.15
N GLY A 29 -2.21 -3.18 20.46
CA GLY A 29 -1.22 -2.13 20.61
C GLY A 29 -0.36 -2.24 21.87
N ARG A 30 -0.39 -3.39 22.57
CA ARG A 30 0.37 -3.66 23.80
C ARG A 30 1.58 -4.58 23.57
N GLY A 31 2.10 -4.60 22.36
CA GLY A 31 3.26 -5.42 22.00
C GLY A 31 4.52 -5.07 22.79
N ASP A 32 4.71 -3.81 23.14
CA ASP A 32 5.85 -3.31 23.91
C ASP A 32 5.93 -3.90 25.32
N GLU A 33 4.81 -4.32 25.90
CA GLU A 33 4.73 -4.93 27.23
C GLU A 33 5.20 -6.39 27.23
N LEU A 34 5.23 -7.03 26.05
CA LEU A 34 5.60 -8.43 25.90
C LEU A 34 7.11 -8.63 26.12
N TRP A 35 7.43 -9.78 26.73
CA TRP A 35 8.80 -10.30 26.90
C TRP A 35 9.77 -9.38 27.64
N ASN A 36 9.28 -8.48 28.52
CA ASN A 36 10.14 -7.62 29.34
C ASN A 36 11.04 -8.44 30.29
N ASP A 37 10.57 -9.61 30.71
CA ASP A 37 11.32 -10.61 31.49
C ASP A 37 12.30 -11.45 30.62
N LYS A 38 12.21 -11.34 29.27
CA LYS A 38 12.98 -12.13 28.29
C LYS A 38 13.60 -11.22 27.22
N PRO A 39 14.58 -10.37 27.59
CA PRO A 39 15.11 -9.33 26.68
C PRO A 39 15.73 -9.92 25.40
N ASN A 40 16.34 -11.08 25.47
CA ASN A 40 16.87 -11.76 24.28
C ASN A 40 15.76 -12.23 23.33
N LYS A 41 14.63 -12.71 23.85
CA LYS A 41 13.46 -13.05 23.03
C LYS A 41 12.88 -11.78 22.39
N LYS A 42 12.74 -10.70 23.16
CA LYS A 42 12.17 -9.43 22.71
C LYS A 42 12.96 -8.85 21.52
N LYS A 43 14.30 -8.89 21.55
CA LYS A 43 15.16 -8.42 20.46
C LYS A 43 14.94 -9.14 19.11
N HIS A 44 14.37 -10.34 19.13
CA HIS A 44 14.09 -11.14 17.95
C HIS A 44 12.60 -11.14 17.60
N LYS A 45 11.83 -10.17 18.08
CA LYS A 45 10.41 -10.03 17.83
C LYS A 45 10.10 -8.69 17.19
N ASP A 46 9.29 -8.75 16.16
CA ASP A 46 8.71 -7.60 15.49
C ASP A 46 7.26 -7.46 15.95
N ILE A 47 6.97 -6.38 16.67
CA ILE A 47 5.65 -6.09 17.24
C ILE A 47 4.78 -5.24 16.32
N ASP A 48 5.34 -4.74 15.21
CA ASP A 48 4.65 -3.86 14.27
C ASP A 48 4.17 -4.60 13.03
N ALA A 49 4.89 -5.64 12.61
CA ALA A 49 4.50 -6.47 11.47
C ALA A 49 3.15 -7.19 11.70
N ARG A 50 2.33 -7.25 10.67
CA ARG A 50 1.00 -7.89 10.73
C ARG A 50 0.82 -8.91 9.62
N TRP A 51 -0.09 -9.84 9.88
CA TRP A 51 -0.58 -10.79 8.88
C TRP A 51 -1.69 -10.16 8.05
N THR A 52 -1.66 -10.41 6.76
CA THR A 52 -2.75 -10.09 5.84
C THR A 52 -2.90 -11.19 4.79
N LYS A 53 -4.05 -11.22 4.12
CA LYS A 53 -4.34 -12.16 3.04
C LYS A 53 -4.77 -11.40 1.78
N LYS A 54 -4.13 -11.70 0.65
CA LYS A 54 -4.50 -11.17 -0.66
C LYS A 54 -4.56 -12.33 -1.66
N ASN A 55 -5.66 -12.49 -2.37
CA ASN A 55 -5.84 -13.50 -3.43
C ASN A 55 -5.50 -14.94 -3.03
N LYS A 56 -5.78 -15.45 -1.89
CA LYS A 56 -5.42 -16.77 -1.33
C LYS A 56 -3.98 -16.89 -0.79
N GLU A 57 -3.14 -15.89 -0.99
CA GLU A 57 -1.80 -15.85 -0.43
C GLU A 57 -1.78 -15.06 0.89
N THR A 58 -0.93 -15.50 1.83
CA THR A 58 -0.81 -14.90 3.17
C THR A 58 0.54 -14.23 3.31
N PHE A 59 0.54 -12.95 3.64
CA PHE A 59 1.73 -12.13 3.84
C PHE A 59 1.88 -11.77 5.32
N TYR A 60 3.13 -11.73 5.78
CA TYR A 60 3.50 -11.22 7.10
C TYR A 60 4.56 -10.15 6.92
N GLY A 61 4.32 -8.96 7.47
CA GLY A 61 5.25 -7.84 7.37
C GLY A 61 4.54 -6.51 7.24
N TYR A 62 4.95 -5.77 6.22
CA TYR A 62 4.57 -4.37 5.98
C TYR A 62 4.05 -4.17 4.56
N LYS A 63 3.46 -3.01 4.32
CA LYS A 63 3.18 -2.46 2.99
C LYS A 63 3.95 -1.18 2.78
N ASN A 64 4.50 -1.05 1.59
CA ASN A 64 5.13 0.16 1.12
C ASN A 64 4.20 0.82 0.09
N HIS A 65 3.57 1.92 0.49
CA HIS A 65 2.71 2.73 -0.37
C HIS A 65 3.57 3.81 -1.01
N ALA A 66 3.56 3.90 -2.32
CA ALA A 66 4.39 4.84 -3.06
C ALA A 66 3.54 5.71 -3.99
N LYS A 67 3.79 7.02 -3.96
CA LYS A 67 3.37 7.96 -5.00
C LYS A 67 4.52 8.18 -5.96
N VAL A 68 4.27 7.94 -7.23
CA VAL A 68 5.27 7.94 -8.30
C VAL A 68 4.85 8.93 -9.39
N ASP A 69 5.79 9.70 -9.90
CA ASP A 69 5.58 10.55 -11.06
C ASP A 69 5.45 9.71 -12.34
N THR A 70 4.41 9.97 -13.14
CA THR A 70 4.09 9.17 -14.33
C THR A 70 5.13 9.26 -15.44
N LYS A 71 5.90 10.33 -15.50
CA LYS A 71 6.89 10.59 -16.55
C LYS A 71 8.27 10.09 -16.15
N SER A 72 8.77 10.56 -15.01
CA SER A 72 10.11 10.24 -14.52
C SER A 72 10.22 8.87 -13.85
N LYS A 73 9.09 8.32 -13.37
CA LYS A 73 9.01 7.10 -12.55
C LYS A 73 9.76 7.23 -11.21
N ILE A 74 10.01 8.45 -10.76
CA ILE A 74 10.62 8.72 -9.45
C ILE A 74 9.54 8.66 -8.38
N ILE A 75 9.86 8.06 -7.25
CA ILE A 75 9.00 8.07 -6.06
C ILE A 75 9.08 9.47 -5.45
N ASP A 76 7.95 10.18 -5.41
CA ASP A 76 7.86 11.51 -4.80
C ASP A 76 7.62 11.42 -3.28
N THR A 77 6.76 10.50 -2.88
CA THR A 77 6.37 10.30 -1.49
C THR A 77 6.12 8.82 -1.25
N TYR A 78 6.45 8.35 -0.07
CA TYR A 78 6.12 6.98 0.34
C TYR A 78 5.66 6.95 1.79
N LYS A 79 4.90 5.92 2.13
CA LYS A 79 4.44 5.62 3.48
C LYS A 79 4.56 4.13 3.72
N VAL A 80 5.15 3.74 4.85
CA VAL A 80 5.18 2.35 5.29
C VAL A 80 4.11 2.15 6.35
N THR A 81 3.32 1.09 6.20
CA THR A 81 2.33 0.65 7.20
C THR A 81 2.54 -0.83 7.48
N ASP A 82 1.90 -1.35 8.51
CA ASP A 82 1.80 -2.80 8.64
C ASP A 82 0.96 -3.39 7.47
N ALA A 83 1.14 -4.67 7.20
CA ALA A 83 0.53 -5.31 6.03
C ALA A 83 -1.00 -5.39 6.09
N SER A 84 -1.64 -5.21 7.23
CA SER A 84 -3.11 -5.29 7.40
C SER A 84 -3.83 -4.01 6.99
N VAL A 85 -3.13 -2.87 6.93
CA VAL A 85 -3.70 -1.58 6.53
C VAL A 85 -4.15 -1.64 5.07
N HIS A 86 -5.37 -1.15 4.78
CA HIS A 86 -5.89 -1.13 3.42
C HIS A 86 -5.11 -0.13 2.55
N ASP A 87 -4.93 -0.45 1.26
CA ASP A 87 -4.07 0.32 0.35
C ASP A 87 -4.48 1.79 0.22
N SER A 88 -5.77 2.09 0.34
CA SER A 88 -6.31 3.45 0.23
C SER A 88 -6.22 4.30 1.51
N GLN A 89 -5.98 3.70 2.69
CA GLN A 89 -5.98 4.45 3.94
C GLN A 89 -4.90 5.54 4.03
N PRO A 90 -3.64 5.31 3.61
CA PRO A 90 -2.61 6.34 3.70
C PRO A 90 -2.62 7.34 2.54
N LEU A 91 -3.71 7.43 1.76
CA LEU A 91 -3.77 8.28 0.58
C LEU A 91 -3.50 9.76 0.89
N ASP A 92 -4.08 10.31 1.97
CA ASP A 92 -3.87 11.72 2.33
C ASP A 92 -2.41 12.02 2.72
N ASP A 93 -1.72 11.05 3.33
CA ASP A 93 -0.29 11.16 3.67
C ASP A 93 0.62 11.17 2.42
N LEU A 94 0.18 10.53 1.33
CA LEU A 94 0.94 10.46 0.09
C LEU A 94 0.78 11.70 -0.78
N LEU A 95 -0.39 12.36 -0.72
CA LEU A 95 -0.70 13.50 -1.56
C LEU A 95 -0.19 14.80 -0.92
N THR A 96 0.42 15.66 -1.74
CA THR A 96 1.03 16.92 -1.32
C THR A 96 0.40 18.11 -2.06
N VAL A 97 0.65 19.33 -1.60
CA VAL A 97 0.19 20.56 -2.27
C VAL A 97 0.79 20.72 -3.66
N ASN A 98 1.93 20.10 -3.93
CA ASN A 98 2.61 20.17 -5.22
C ASN A 98 1.91 19.33 -6.31
N ASP A 99 0.94 18.51 -5.92
CA ASP A 99 0.20 17.63 -6.85
C ASP A 99 -0.99 18.34 -7.51
N TYR A 100 -1.32 19.57 -7.07
CA TYR A 100 -2.45 20.36 -7.57
C TYR A 100 -2.49 20.44 -9.10
N GLY A 101 -3.67 20.23 -9.67
CA GLY A 101 -3.91 20.30 -11.12
C GLY A 101 -3.38 19.13 -11.94
N GLN A 102 -2.76 18.13 -11.30
CA GLN A 102 -2.20 16.95 -11.99
C GLN A 102 -3.20 15.82 -12.14
N ASP A 103 -2.98 14.93 -13.11
CA ASP A 103 -3.72 13.69 -13.27
C ASP A 103 -3.34 12.71 -12.16
N PHE A 104 -4.33 12.04 -11.54
CA PHE A 104 -4.12 11.06 -10.48
C PHE A 104 -4.61 9.68 -10.89
N TYR A 105 -3.70 8.71 -10.92
CA TYR A 105 -3.96 7.33 -11.32
C TYR A 105 -3.76 6.37 -10.14
N ALA A 106 -4.74 5.53 -9.91
CA ALA A 106 -4.66 4.43 -8.93
C ALA A 106 -5.60 3.28 -9.36
N ASP A 107 -5.47 2.14 -8.70
CA ASP A 107 -6.37 1.01 -8.94
C ASP A 107 -7.75 1.24 -8.27
N SER A 108 -8.68 0.32 -8.50
CA SER A 108 -10.03 0.41 -7.95
C SER A 108 -10.11 0.21 -6.43
N ALA A 109 -9.02 -0.11 -5.73
CA ALA A 109 -8.97 -0.13 -4.27
C ALA A 109 -9.01 1.29 -3.68
N TYR A 110 -8.66 2.29 -4.49
CA TYR A 110 -8.70 3.71 -4.10
C TYR A 110 -10.02 4.41 -4.47
N THR A 111 -11.05 3.65 -4.85
CA THR A 111 -12.42 4.19 -5.02
C THR A 111 -13.12 4.25 -3.66
N GLY A 112 -13.89 5.29 -3.46
CA GLY A 112 -14.71 5.50 -2.26
C GLY A 112 -14.87 6.98 -1.98
N GLU A 113 -15.94 7.31 -1.27
CA GLU A 113 -16.30 8.72 -1.00
C GLU A 113 -15.20 9.47 -0.23
N GLU A 114 -14.54 8.80 0.72
CA GLU A 114 -13.43 9.39 1.48
C GLU A 114 -12.23 9.68 0.59
N GLN A 115 -11.85 8.73 -0.28
CA GLN A 115 -10.72 8.88 -1.20
C GLN A 115 -11.01 9.95 -2.25
N GLU A 116 -12.22 10.00 -2.78
CA GLU A 116 -12.65 11.03 -3.73
C GLU A 116 -12.56 12.43 -3.11
N LYS A 117 -13.02 12.61 -1.87
CA LYS A 117 -12.89 13.87 -1.12
C LYS A 117 -11.42 14.28 -0.93
N VAL A 118 -10.54 13.33 -0.64
CA VAL A 118 -9.09 13.61 -0.49
C VAL A 118 -8.49 14.06 -1.82
N ILE A 119 -8.79 13.37 -2.92
CA ILE A 119 -8.31 13.71 -4.26
C ILE A 119 -8.82 15.11 -4.68
N GLU A 120 -10.10 15.38 -4.47
CA GLU A 120 -10.74 16.67 -4.78
C GLU A 120 -10.15 17.81 -3.93
N LYS A 121 -10.01 17.60 -2.62
CA LYS A 121 -9.39 18.58 -1.69
C LYS A 121 -7.99 18.99 -2.12
N ARG A 122 -7.23 18.05 -2.70
CA ARG A 122 -5.88 18.29 -3.24
C ARG A 122 -5.90 18.87 -4.66
N GLY A 123 -7.08 19.06 -5.26
CA GLY A 123 -7.24 19.60 -6.61
C GLY A 123 -6.68 18.74 -7.72
N LEU A 124 -6.60 17.43 -7.50
CA LEU A 124 -6.16 16.45 -8.49
C LEU A 124 -7.30 16.06 -9.42
N LYS A 125 -6.97 15.77 -10.67
CA LYS A 125 -7.91 15.16 -11.60
C LYS A 125 -8.00 13.66 -11.37
N ASN A 126 -9.14 13.19 -10.87
CA ASN A 126 -9.36 11.80 -10.53
C ASN A 126 -9.44 10.89 -11.77
N LEU A 127 -8.43 10.06 -11.97
CA LEU A 127 -8.34 9.02 -13.01
C LEU A 127 -8.16 7.63 -12.39
N VAL A 128 -8.67 7.42 -11.17
CA VAL A 128 -8.74 6.12 -10.52
C VAL A 128 -9.58 5.16 -11.37
N ASN A 129 -9.20 3.88 -11.40
CA ASN A 129 -9.97 2.86 -12.09
C ASN A 129 -11.34 2.68 -11.44
N GLU A 130 -12.38 2.62 -12.25
CA GLU A 130 -13.74 2.38 -11.80
C GLU A 130 -13.90 0.95 -11.28
N LYS A 131 -14.68 0.78 -10.22
CA LYS A 131 -14.93 -0.51 -9.57
C LYS A 131 -16.29 -1.08 -10.00
N GLY A 132 -16.28 -2.30 -10.47
CA GLY A 132 -17.52 -3.06 -10.68
C GLY A 132 -17.97 -3.76 -9.38
N TYR A 133 -19.28 -3.91 -9.22
CA TYR A 133 -19.90 -4.61 -8.10
C TYR A 133 -20.71 -5.80 -8.61
N ARG A 134 -20.99 -6.76 -7.73
CA ARG A 134 -21.72 -7.99 -8.07
C ARG A 134 -23.06 -7.72 -8.80
N ASN A 135 -23.77 -6.69 -8.38
CA ASN A 135 -25.10 -6.33 -8.93
C ASN A 135 -25.03 -5.14 -9.91
N LYS A 136 -23.84 -4.56 -10.14
CA LYS A 136 -23.60 -3.46 -11.07
C LYS A 136 -22.23 -3.65 -11.72
N PRO A 137 -22.13 -4.57 -12.69
CA PRO A 137 -20.88 -4.77 -13.42
C PRO A 137 -20.51 -3.51 -14.21
N LEU A 138 -19.22 -3.38 -14.53
CA LEU A 138 -18.74 -2.29 -15.39
C LEU A 138 -19.36 -2.39 -16.78
N THR A 139 -19.76 -1.25 -17.34
CA THR A 139 -20.14 -1.12 -18.75
C THR A 139 -18.93 -1.32 -19.66
N GLU A 140 -19.15 -1.57 -20.95
CA GLU A 140 -18.04 -1.70 -21.91
C GLU A 140 -17.23 -0.39 -22.05
N GLU A 141 -17.87 0.75 -21.95
CA GLU A 141 -17.22 2.06 -21.92
C GLU A 141 -16.30 2.19 -20.70
N GLN A 142 -16.79 1.85 -19.51
CA GLN A 142 -16.01 1.87 -18.26
C GLN A 142 -14.82 0.90 -18.32
N LYS A 143 -15.00 -0.28 -18.89
CA LYS A 143 -13.90 -1.24 -19.12
C LYS A 143 -12.84 -0.67 -20.05
N GLN A 144 -13.25 -0.02 -21.14
CA GLN A 144 -12.33 0.61 -22.09
C GLN A 144 -11.58 1.78 -21.43
N ASN A 145 -12.26 2.62 -20.67
CA ASN A 145 -11.67 3.70 -19.91
C ASN A 145 -10.64 3.18 -18.89
N ASN A 146 -11.01 2.13 -18.15
CA ASN A 146 -10.09 1.47 -17.22
C ASN A 146 -8.85 0.91 -17.91
N LYS A 147 -9.00 0.35 -19.12
CA LYS A 147 -7.86 -0.14 -19.91
C LYS A 147 -6.89 0.98 -20.28
N VAL A 148 -7.40 2.17 -20.61
CA VAL A 148 -6.56 3.34 -20.91
C VAL A 148 -5.85 3.82 -19.65
N LYS A 149 -6.57 4.00 -18.53
CA LYS A 149 -6.02 4.41 -17.23
C LYS A 149 -4.94 3.43 -16.73
N SER A 150 -5.22 2.12 -16.85
CA SER A 150 -4.31 1.05 -16.42
C SER A 150 -2.98 1.02 -17.18
N LYS A 151 -2.92 1.44 -18.42
CA LYS A 151 -1.66 1.56 -19.17
C LYS A 151 -0.68 2.55 -18.52
N THR A 152 -1.19 3.64 -17.96
CA THR A 152 -0.37 4.61 -17.24
C THR A 152 -0.02 4.08 -15.86
N ARG A 153 -1.01 3.56 -15.11
CA ARG A 153 -0.82 3.01 -13.77
C ARG A 153 0.19 1.86 -13.72
N ALA A 154 0.14 0.95 -14.69
CA ALA A 154 1.06 -0.20 -14.75
C ALA A 154 2.57 0.19 -14.71
N ARG A 155 2.89 1.46 -14.97
CA ARG A 155 4.27 1.94 -14.84
C ARG A 155 4.81 1.92 -13.41
N VAL A 156 3.94 1.97 -12.39
CA VAL A 156 4.36 1.84 -10.99
C VAL A 156 4.89 0.43 -10.68
N GLU A 157 4.37 -0.59 -11.38
CA GLU A 157 4.85 -1.98 -11.26
C GLU A 157 6.33 -2.11 -11.64
N HIS A 158 6.82 -1.30 -12.58
CA HIS A 158 8.25 -1.26 -12.91
C HIS A 158 9.09 -0.72 -11.75
N VAL A 159 8.56 0.23 -10.98
CA VAL A 159 9.26 0.79 -9.81
C VAL A 159 9.35 -0.28 -8.73
N PHE A 160 8.26 -0.96 -8.41
CA PHE A 160 8.26 -2.05 -7.44
C PHE A 160 9.10 -3.25 -7.92
N GLY A 161 9.02 -3.60 -9.20
CA GLY A 161 9.87 -4.65 -9.78
C GLY A 161 11.36 -4.32 -9.68
N PHE A 162 11.75 -3.07 -9.86
CA PHE A 162 13.13 -2.63 -9.64
C PHE A 162 13.54 -2.73 -8.15
N MET A 163 12.67 -2.29 -7.24
CA MET A 163 12.90 -2.41 -5.80
C MET A 163 13.07 -3.88 -5.37
N GLU A 164 12.26 -4.78 -5.93
CA GLU A 164 12.31 -6.21 -5.60
C GLU A 164 13.55 -6.90 -6.19
N GLN A 165 13.75 -6.77 -7.51
CA GLN A 165 14.74 -7.56 -8.23
C GLN A 165 16.16 -6.97 -8.16
N SER A 166 16.27 -5.64 -8.26
CA SER A 166 17.58 -4.99 -8.31
C SER A 166 18.07 -4.53 -6.94
N MET A 167 17.16 -4.09 -6.07
CA MET A 167 17.51 -3.59 -4.73
C MET A 167 17.30 -4.63 -3.63
N HIS A 168 16.57 -5.70 -3.90
CA HIS A 168 16.13 -6.69 -2.90
C HIS A 168 15.40 -6.05 -1.70
N GLY A 169 14.69 -4.93 -1.96
CA GLY A 169 14.13 -4.05 -0.94
C GLY A 169 12.73 -4.44 -0.44
N LEU A 170 12.10 -5.47 -1.03
CA LEU A 170 10.75 -5.91 -0.62
C LEU A 170 10.76 -7.15 0.29
N SER A 171 11.92 -7.49 0.86
CA SER A 171 12.05 -8.57 1.83
C SER A 171 13.06 -8.20 2.91
N LEU A 172 12.62 -8.27 4.16
CA LEU A 172 13.47 -8.07 5.33
C LEU A 172 14.16 -9.37 5.68
N ARG A 173 15.48 -9.31 5.92
CA ARG A 173 16.30 -10.50 6.25
C ARG A 173 16.47 -10.69 7.76
N SER A 174 16.30 -9.63 8.54
CA SER A 174 16.50 -9.63 10.00
C SER A 174 15.32 -8.98 10.71
N ILE A 175 15.24 -9.22 12.01
CA ILE A 175 14.33 -8.57 12.95
C ILE A 175 15.19 -7.74 13.88
N GLY A 176 14.83 -6.48 14.09
CA GLY A 176 15.54 -5.53 14.96
C GLY A 176 16.42 -4.57 14.20
#